data_ec4daa0a825cb4e7b46100fb58ee78a5
#
_entry.id   ec4daa0a825cb4e7b46100fb58ee78a5
#
_cell.length_a   1.000
_cell.length_b   1.000
_cell.length_c   1.000
_cell.angle_alpha   90.00
_cell.angle_beta   90.00
_cell.angle_gamma   90.00
#
_symmetry.space_group_name_H-M   'P 1'
#
loop_
_entity.id
_entity.type
_entity.pdbx_description
1 polymer ?
#
loop_
_entity_poly.entity_id
_entity_poly.type
_entity_poly.pdbx_seq_one_letter_code
_entity_poly.pdbx_strand_id
1 'polypeptide(L)'
;EAIRAVNLEEKARAKIRTLSGGQRQRVGIAQALLGAPPLLILDEPTVGLDPEERIHFRNLFAQEAKDKLVLLSTHIIEDVQSVCDRLIVIHGGELLFDGRPEQLVARAQGHVGVFQGYPPQGISCEVTAQVNTAGGILCRAVAEKLPETVQKVEPTLEDAYIYLVGKEGKRP
;
A
#
# COMPACT_ATOMS: atom_id res chain seq x y z
N GLU A 1 -4.92 19.71 20.83
CA GLU A 1 -3.81 19.32 19.92
C GLU A 1 -4.23 18.12 19.06
N ALA A 2 -4.61 16.97 19.63
CA ALA A 2 -5.00 15.77 18.86
C ALA A 2 -6.17 15.99 17.88
N ILE A 3 -7.20 16.75 18.25
CA ILE A 3 -8.34 17.08 17.38
C ILE A 3 -7.88 17.88 16.15
N ARG A 4 -6.92 18.80 16.33
CA ARG A 4 -6.34 19.59 15.25
C ARG A 4 -5.51 18.70 14.30
N ALA A 5 -4.72 17.79 14.86
CA ALA A 5 -3.90 16.87 14.08
C ALA A 5 -4.72 16.01 13.09
N VAL A 6 -6.01 15.83 13.36
CA VAL A 6 -6.93 15.03 12.53
C VAL A 6 -8.00 15.87 11.80
N ASN A 7 -7.83 17.21 11.75
CA ASN A 7 -8.75 18.15 11.07
C ASN A 7 -10.22 18.00 11.50
N LEU A 8 -10.45 17.97 12.83
CA LEU A 8 -11.81 17.84 13.42
C LEU A 8 -12.20 18.99 14.34
N GLU A 9 -11.55 20.16 14.28
CA GLU A 9 -11.82 21.29 15.17
C GLU A 9 -13.28 21.74 15.11
N GLU A 10 -13.86 21.82 13.93
CA GLU A 10 -15.26 22.22 13.73
C GLU A 10 -16.25 21.21 14.32
N LYS A 11 -15.82 19.97 14.52
CA LYS A 11 -16.61 18.86 15.06
C LYS A 11 -16.27 18.53 16.51
N ALA A 12 -15.41 19.31 17.17
CA ALA A 12 -14.93 19.04 18.52
C ALA A 12 -16.04 18.85 19.57
N ARG A 13 -17.22 19.47 19.35
CA ARG A 13 -18.39 19.33 20.25
C ARG A 13 -19.50 18.44 19.69
N ALA A 14 -19.29 17.85 18.51
CA ALA A 14 -20.28 16.97 17.88
C ALA A 14 -20.37 15.63 18.62
N LYS A 15 -21.56 15.05 18.65
CA LYS A 15 -21.72 13.68 19.16
C LYS A 15 -21.16 12.67 18.16
N ILE A 16 -20.38 11.68 18.62
CA ILE A 16 -19.75 10.68 17.76
C ILE A 16 -20.75 9.99 16.79
N ARG A 17 -21.98 9.75 17.27
CA ARG A 17 -23.06 9.14 16.43
C ARG A 17 -23.48 9.98 15.23
N THR A 18 -23.18 11.29 15.23
CA THR A 18 -23.53 12.19 14.12
C THR A 18 -22.39 12.39 13.13
N LEU A 19 -21.23 11.78 13.37
CA LEU A 19 -20.06 11.85 12.51
C LEU A 19 -20.17 10.86 11.34
N SER A 20 -19.59 11.21 10.18
CA SER A 20 -19.41 10.30 9.06
C SER A 20 -18.45 9.15 9.40
N GLY A 21 -18.34 8.12 8.54
CA GLY A 21 -17.40 7.02 8.71
C GLY A 21 -15.96 7.52 8.81
N GLY A 22 -15.50 8.31 7.86
CA GLY A 22 -14.16 8.91 7.88
C GLY A 22 -13.92 9.83 9.08
N GLN A 23 -14.94 10.62 9.50
CA GLN A 23 -14.82 11.42 10.72
C GLN A 23 -14.66 10.56 11.98
N ARG A 24 -15.37 9.43 12.09
CA ARG A 24 -15.18 8.49 13.21
C ARG A 24 -13.80 7.84 13.18
N GLN A 25 -13.31 7.48 12.00
CA GLN A 25 -11.95 6.97 11.81
C GLN A 25 -10.92 7.99 12.35
N ARG A 26 -11.06 9.24 11.98
CA ARG A 26 -10.20 10.34 12.44
C ARG A 26 -10.27 10.54 13.95
N VAL A 27 -11.43 10.37 14.58
CA VAL A 27 -11.54 10.37 16.05
C VAL A 27 -10.73 9.23 16.67
N GLY A 28 -10.76 8.03 16.09
CA GLY A 28 -9.94 6.90 16.53
C GLY A 28 -8.44 7.20 16.45
N ILE A 29 -7.99 7.80 15.35
CA ILE A 29 -6.59 8.24 15.19
C ILE A 29 -6.24 9.30 16.25
N ALA A 30 -7.10 10.33 16.45
CA ALA A 30 -6.89 11.33 17.47
C ALA A 30 -6.77 10.72 18.88
N GLN A 31 -7.59 9.71 19.18
CA GLN A 31 -7.53 8.97 20.43
C GLN A 31 -6.20 8.21 20.60
N ALA A 32 -5.71 7.58 19.53
CA ALA A 32 -4.42 6.87 19.56
C ALA A 32 -3.23 7.80 19.80
N LEU A 33 -3.33 9.08 19.40
CA LEU A 33 -2.29 10.08 19.60
C LEU A 33 -2.27 10.69 21.02
N LEU A 34 -3.33 10.48 21.82
CA LEU A 34 -3.41 11.06 23.17
C LEU A 34 -2.31 10.51 24.07
N GLY A 35 -1.68 11.41 24.82
CA GLY A 35 -0.62 11.04 25.77
C GLY A 35 0.72 10.75 25.11
N ALA A 36 0.87 10.98 23.81
CA ALA A 36 2.11 10.78 23.04
C ALA A 36 2.76 9.40 23.31
N PRO A 37 2.04 8.27 23.09
CA PRO A 37 2.56 6.96 23.41
C PRO A 37 3.81 6.64 22.57
N PRO A 38 4.78 5.85 23.09
CA PRO A 38 5.98 5.48 22.36
C PRO A 38 5.72 4.44 21.24
N LEU A 39 4.53 3.81 21.24
CA LEU A 39 4.08 2.83 20.27
C LEU A 39 2.67 3.19 19.81
N LEU A 40 2.49 3.35 18.50
CA LEU A 40 1.20 3.47 17.83
C LEU A 40 0.91 2.20 17.03
N ILE A 41 -0.25 1.60 17.24
CA ILE A 41 -0.74 0.47 16.44
C ILE A 41 -2.02 0.94 15.74
N LEU A 42 -2.00 0.95 14.42
CA LEU A 42 -3.06 1.46 13.57
C LEU A 42 -3.46 0.39 12.56
N ASP A 43 -4.72 -0.01 12.62
CA ASP A 43 -5.29 -1.01 11.72
C ASP A 43 -6.13 -0.30 10.65
N GLU A 44 -5.71 -0.42 9.37
CA GLU A 44 -6.34 0.18 8.19
C GLU A 44 -6.73 1.67 8.37
N PRO A 45 -5.83 2.55 8.87
CA PRO A 45 -6.23 3.87 9.35
C PRO A 45 -6.66 4.84 8.23
N THR A 46 -6.33 4.57 6.99
CA THR A 46 -6.62 5.44 5.83
C THR A 46 -7.80 4.95 4.99
N VAL A 47 -8.33 3.77 5.31
CA VAL A 47 -9.49 3.20 4.60
C VAL A 47 -10.73 4.07 4.82
N GLY A 48 -11.43 4.38 3.72
CA GLY A 48 -12.65 5.21 3.76
C GLY A 48 -12.39 6.72 3.90
N LEU A 49 -11.14 7.15 3.86
CA LEU A 49 -10.76 8.55 3.75
C LEU A 49 -10.66 8.97 2.28
N ASP A 50 -10.92 10.24 2.00
CA ASP A 50 -10.71 10.80 0.68
C ASP A 50 -9.21 10.98 0.36
N PRO A 51 -8.82 11.24 -0.91
CA PRO A 51 -7.42 11.33 -1.30
C PRO A 51 -6.62 12.41 -0.55
N GLU A 52 -7.22 13.56 -0.26
CA GLU A 52 -6.55 14.66 0.45
C GLU A 52 -6.30 14.28 1.91
N GLU A 53 -7.29 13.66 2.54
CA GLU A 53 -7.19 13.15 3.90
C GLU A 53 -6.12 12.04 4.01
N ARG A 54 -6.05 11.12 3.03
CA ARG A 54 -4.99 10.09 3.00
C ARG A 54 -3.59 10.70 2.97
N ILE A 55 -3.36 11.71 2.14
CA ILE A 55 -2.08 12.42 2.07
C ILE A 55 -1.75 13.05 3.42
N HIS A 56 -2.74 13.72 4.04
CA HIS A 56 -2.57 14.33 5.36
C HIS A 56 -2.15 13.29 6.42
N PHE A 57 -2.85 12.15 6.49
CA PHE A 57 -2.56 11.10 7.49
C PHE A 57 -1.25 10.38 7.23
N ARG A 58 -0.87 10.14 5.97
CA ARG A 58 0.47 9.63 5.64
C ARG A 58 1.57 10.54 6.20
N ASN A 59 1.45 11.83 5.96
CA ASN A 59 2.41 12.80 6.50
C ASN A 59 2.41 12.83 8.03
N LEU A 60 1.25 12.74 8.67
CA LEU A 60 1.13 12.66 10.12
C LEU A 60 1.84 11.42 10.68
N PHE A 61 1.60 10.23 10.11
CA PHE A 61 2.25 9.00 10.56
C PHE A 61 3.75 9.01 10.33
N ALA A 62 4.23 9.55 9.19
CA ALA A 62 5.64 9.74 8.93
C ALA A 62 6.30 10.70 9.94
N GLN A 63 5.58 11.73 10.38
CA GLN A 63 6.06 12.65 11.42
C GLN A 63 6.12 11.96 12.78
N GLU A 64 5.08 11.23 13.18
CA GLU A 64 5.04 10.46 14.43
C GLU A 64 6.14 9.38 14.49
N ALA A 65 6.43 8.74 13.36
CA ALA A 65 7.45 7.69 13.25
C ALA A 65 8.90 8.19 13.49
N LYS A 66 9.15 9.50 13.51
CA LYS A 66 10.48 10.04 13.83
C LYS A 66 10.92 9.77 15.26
N ASP A 67 9.96 9.79 16.19
CA ASP A 67 10.22 9.70 17.62
C ASP A 67 9.55 8.48 18.27
N LYS A 68 8.81 7.70 17.52
CA LYS A 68 7.97 6.60 18.02
C LYS A 68 8.02 5.39 17.09
N LEU A 69 7.65 4.23 17.61
CA LEU A 69 7.36 3.08 16.77
C LEU A 69 5.91 3.17 16.28
N VAL A 70 5.71 3.25 14.97
CA VAL A 70 4.39 3.21 14.33
C VAL A 70 4.23 1.89 13.61
N LEU A 71 3.32 1.05 14.08
CA LEU A 71 2.91 -0.18 13.43
C LEU A 71 1.60 0.06 12.67
N LEU A 72 1.66 -0.05 11.35
CA LEU A 72 0.56 0.22 10.45
C LEU A 72 0.18 -1.06 9.72
N SER A 73 -1.06 -1.54 9.86
CA SER A 73 -1.59 -2.55 8.94
C SER A 73 -2.34 -1.85 7.81
N THR A 74 -2.10 -2.26 6.58
CA THR A 74 -2.82 -1.75 5.41
C THR A 74 -2.71 -2.69 4.22
N HIS A 75 -3.72 -2.67 3.36
CA HIS A 75 -3.67 -3.27 2.02
C HIS A 75 -3.42 -2.23 0.92
N ILE A 76 -3.21 -0.97 1.28
CA ILE A 76 -3.00 0.15 0.36
C ILE A 76 -1.49 0.35 0.16
N ILE A 77 -1.00 -0.01 -1.02
CA ILE A 77 0.44 -0.03 -1.34
C ILE A 77 1.05 1.38 -1.31
N GLU A 78 0.29 2.40 -1.72
CA GLU A 78 0.75 3.79 -1.66
C GLU A 78 1.04 4.26 -0.23
N ASP A 79 0.31 3.73 0.76
CA ASP A 79 0.57 4.07 2.17
C ASP A 79 1.90 3.48 2.61
N VAL A 80 2.21 2.24 2.20
CA VAL A 80 3.48 1.59 2.48
C VAL A 80 4.65 2.37 1.87
N GLN A 81 4.56 2.71 0.58
CA GLN A 81 5.63 3.43 -0.13
C GLN A 81 5.96 4.79 0.48
N SER A 82 4.96 5.44 1.08
CA SER A 82 5.11 6.82 1.55
C SER A 82 5.62 6.93 2.99
N VAL A 83 5.46 5.88 3.81
CA VAL A 83 5.60 5.99 5.28
C VAL A 83 6.51 4.93 5.88
N CYS A 84 6.70 3.76 5.21
CA CYS A 84 7.31 2.61 5.84
C CYS A 84 8.81 2.48 5.57
N ASP A 85 9.61 2.41 6.63
CA ASP A 85 11.03 2.03 6.58
C ASP A 85 11.21 0.51 6.59
N ARG A 86 10.25 -0.21 7.13
CA ARG A 86 10.24 -1.67 7.21
C ARG A 86 8.87 -2.22 6.82
N LEU A 87 8.87 -3.20 5.94
CA LEU A 87 7.69 -3.86 5.41
C LEU A 87 7.69 -5.33 5.83
N ILE A 88 6.54 -5.75 6.36
CA ILE A 88 6.23 -7.14 6.64
C ILE A 88 5.06 -7.55 5.73
N VAL A 89 5.24 -8.59 4.91
CA VAL A 89 4.17 -9.15 4.09
C VAL A 89 3.72 -10.47 4.68
N ILE A 90 2.43 -10.54 4.99
CA ILE A 90 1.76 -11.73 5.50
C ILE A 90 0.71 -12.19 4.48
N HIS A 91 0.71 -13.45 4.10
CA HIS A 91 -0.27 -14.03 3.21
C HIS A 91 -0.60 -15.46 3.66
N GLY A 92 -1.90 -15.81 3.69
CA GLY A 92 -2.33 -17.14 4.14
C GLY A 92 -1.91 -17.52 5.57
N GLY A 93 -1.63 -16.52 6.43
CA GLY A 93 -1.12 -16.74 7.79
C GLY A 93 0.40 -16.95 7.87
N GLU A 94 1.12 -16.91 6.74
CA GLU A 94 2.56 -17.07 6.68
C GLU A 94 3.27 -15.74 6.44
N LEU A 95 4.46 -15.60 7.02
CA LEU A 95 5.36 -14.48 6.79
C LEU A 95 6.13 -14.69 5.48
N LEU A 96 5.79 -13.93 4.44
CA LEU A 96 6.45 -14.05 3.13
C LEU A 96 7.66 -13.14 2.97
N PHE A 97 7.64 -11.99 3.63
CA PHE A 97 8.72 -11.00 3.53
C PHE A 97 8.83 -10.19 4.81
N ASP A 98 10.05 -9.88 5.18
CA ASP A 98 10.43 -8.93 6.22
C ASP A 98 11.69 -8.18 5.76
N GLY A 99 11.60 -6.87 5.57
CA GLY A 99 12.69 -6.05 5.08
C GLY A 99 12.25 -4.64 4.68
N ARG A 100 13.11 -3.94 3.95
CA ARG A 100 12.76 -2.63 3.39
C ARG A 100 11.93 -2.78 2.12
N PRO A 101 11.02 -1.85 1.80
CA PRO A 101 10.23 -1.88 0.56
C PRO A 101 11.08 -2.05 -0.70
N GLU A 102 12.25 -1.37 -0.78
CA GLU A 102 13.15 -1.45 -1.93
C GLU A 102 13.74 -2.85 -2.12
N GLN A 103 13.94 -3.59 -1.03
CA GLN A 103 14.41 -4.98 -1.10
C GLN A 103 13.34 -5.91 -1.68
N LEU A 104 12.06 -5.64 -1.42
CA LEU A 104 10.98 -6.36 -2.06
C LEU A 104 10.91 -6.04 -3.56
N VAL A 105 10.99 -4.75 -3.92
CA VAL A 105 11.02 -4.31 -5.34
C VAL A 105 12.17 -4.97 -6.10
N ALA A 106 13.35 -5.05 -5.49
CA ALA A 106 14.52 -5.68 -6.10
C ALA A 106 14.31 -7.18 -6.43
N ARG A 107 13.43 -7.89 -5.69
CA ARG A 107 13.09 -9.30 -5.97
C ARG A 107 12.30 -9.49 -7.27
N ALA A 108 11.58 -8.47 -7.71
CA ALA A 108 10.82 -8.50 -8.96
C ALA A 108 11.61 -7.99 -10.18
N GLN A 109 12.88 -7.61 -9.99
CA GLN A 109 13.72 -7.10 -11.06
C GLN A 109 13.88 -8.13 -12.19
N GLY A 110 13.56 -7.70 -13.43
CA GLY A 110 13.60 -8.56 -14.62
C GLY A 110 12.37 -9.45 -14.81
N HIS A 111 11.40 -9.40 -13.89
CA HIS A 111 10.16 -10.17 -13.89
C HIS A 111 8.92 -9.34 -14.29
N VAL A 112 9.09 -8.05 -14.55
CA VAL A 112 8.00 -7.14 -14.95
C VAL A 112 8.17 -6.71 -16.38
N GLY A 113 7.09 -6.79 -17.17
CA GLY A 113 7.09 -6.40 -18.57
C GLY A 113 5.80 -5.71 -19.00
N VAL A 114 5.88 -4.98 -20.12
CA VAL A 114 4.75 -4.31 -20.76
C VAL A 114 4.46 -4.96 -22.11
N PHE A 115 3.21 -5.37 -22.28
CA PHE A 115 2.68 -5.99 -23.49
C PHE A 115 1.83 -4.99 -24.26
N GLN A 116 1.99 -4.97 -25.59
CA GLN A 116 1.05 -4.34 -26.51
C GLN A 116 -0.16 -5.26 -26.66
N GLY A 117 -1.33 -4.87 -26.11
CA GLY A 117 -2.48 -5.73 -25.95
C GLY A 117 -2.38 -6.61 -24.71
N TYR A 118 -3.14 -7.69 -24.70
CA TYR A 118 -3.11 -8.68 -23.62
C TYR A 118 -1.89 -9.60 -23.74
N PRO A 119 -1.38 -10.12 -22.61
CA PRO A 119 -0.35 -11.17 -22.67
C PRO A 119 -0.82 -12.36 -23.50
N PRO A 120 0.06 -12.94 -24.35
CA PRO A 120 -0.28 -14.10 -25.18
C PRO A 120 -0.74 -15.30 -24.34
N GLN A 121 -1.66 -16.09 -24.90
CA GLN A 121 -2.09 -17.34 -24.28
C GLN A 121 -0.88 -18.28 -24.08
N GLY A 122 -0.82 -18.92 -22.92
CA GLY A 122 0.28 -19.82 -22.55
C GLY A 122 1.41 -19.20 -21.74
N ILE A 123 1.40 -17.87 -21.54
CA ILE A 123 2.32 -17.21 -20.60
C ILE A 123 1.65 -17.17 -19.23
N SER A 124 2.26 -17.83 -18.26
CA SER A 124 1.83 -17.72 -16.86
C SER A 124 2.29 -16.38 -16.29
N CYS A 125 1.40 -15.40 -16.27
CA CYS A 125 1.66 -14.05 -15.73
C CYS A 125 0.43 -13.51 -15.03
N GLU A 126 0.66 -12.56 -14.12
CA GLU A 126 -0.38 -11.78 -13.43
C GLU A 126 -0.34 -10.35 -13.96
N VAL A 127 -1.48 -9.85 -14.47
CA VAL A 127 -1.59 -8.47 -14.94
C VAL A 127 -1.73 -7.54 -13.74
N THR A 128 -0.78 -6.61 -13.59
CA THR A 128 -0.75 -5.67 -12.48
C THR A 128 -1.38 -4.32 -12.83
N ALA A 129 -1.35 -3.94 -14.12
CA ALA A 129 -2.03 -2.74 -14.60
C ALA A 129 -2.43 -2.86 -16.06
N GLN A 130 -3.51 -2.15 -16.41
CA GLN A 130 -3.98 -2.03 -17.78
C GLN A 130 -4.30 -0.57 -18.09
N VAL A 131 -3.74 -0.07 -19.19
CA VAL A 131 -3.93 1.33 -19.61
C VAL A 131 -4.40 1.36 -21.06
N ASN A 132 -5.48 2.11 -21.31
CA ASN A 132 -5.93 2.42 -22.65
C ASN A 132 -5.12 3.61 -23.20
N THR A 133 -4.46 3.41 -24.34
CA THR A 133 -3.69 4.45 -25.03
C THR A 133 -4.23 4.69 -26.42
N ALA A 134 -3.78 5.73 -27.09
CA ALA A 134 -4.12 5.98 -28.50
C ALA A 134 -3.67 4.83 -29.44
N GLY A 135 -2.65 4.05 -29.06
CA GLY A 135 -2.15 2.90 -29.79
C GLY A 135 -2.79 1.55 -29.40
N GLY A 136 -3.83 1.56 -28.54
CA GLY A 136 -4.47 0.36 -28.02
C GLY A 136 -4.22 0.14 -26.52
N ILE A 137 -4.45 -1.08 -26.10
CA ILE A 137 -4.27 -1.47 -24.69
C ILE A 137 -2.79 -1.77 -24.43
N LEU A 138 -2.28 -1.26 -23.30
CA LEU A 138 -1.01 -1.67 -22.71
C LEU A 138 -1.28 -2.43 -21.44
N CYS A 139 -0.76 -3.66 -21.33
CA CYS A 139 -0.84 -4.46 -20.10
C CYS A 139 0.54 -4.54 -19.43
N ARG A 140 0.60 -4.13 -18.19
CA ARG A 140 1.75 -4.37 -17.31
C ARG A 140 1.52 -5.68 -16.58
N ALA A 141 2.49 -6.57 -16.60
CA ALA A 141 2.34 -7.87 -15.97
C ALA A 141 3.65 -8.37 -15.35
N VAL A 142 3.52 -9.22 -14.35
CA VAL A 142 4.61 -9.94 -13.70
C VAL A 142 4.58 -11.41 -14.10
N ALA A 143 5.76 -11.99 -14.35
CA ALA A 143 5.91 -13.40 -14.72
C ALA A 143 7.25 -13.92 -14.20
N GLU A 144 7.31 -15.23 -13.91
CA GLU A 144 8.57 -15.89 -13.58
C GLU A 144 9.55 -15.86 -14.76
N LYS A 145 9.01 -16.02 -15.98
CA LYS A 145 9.77 -15.92 -17.24
C LYS A 145 9.00 -15.03 -18.21
N LEU A 146 9.58 -13.91 -18.57
CA LEU A 146 9.08 -13.02 -19.61
C LEU A 146 9.64 -13.44 -20.96
N PRO A 147 8.85 -13.40 -22.06
CA PRO A 147 9.36 -13.55 -23.43
C PRO A 147 10.44 -12.51 -23.74
N GLU A 148 11.41 -12.88 -24.57
CA GLU A 148 12.48 -11.95 -25.00
C GLU A 148 11.96 -10.73 -25.76
N THR A 149 10.79 -10.88 -26.40
CA THR A 149 10.12 -9.82 -27.18
C THR A 149 9.41 -8.79 -26.33
N VAL A 150 9.27 -9.03 -25.01
CA VAL A 150 8.56 -8.14 -24.11
C VAL A 150 9.51 -7.05 -23.58
N GLN A 151 9.04 -5.82 -23.62
CA GLN A 151 9.76 -4.71 -23.02
C GLN A 151 9.75 -4.88 -21.50
N LYS A 152 10.91 -5.20 -20.92
CA LYS A 152 11.09 -5.22 -19.46
C LYS A 152 11.11 -3.80 -18.92
N VAL A 153 10.48 -3.62 -17.76
CA VAL A 153 10.36 -2.34 -17.09
C VAL A 153 10.74 -2.47 -15.61
N GLU A 154 11.07 -1.34 -14.99
CA GLU A 154 11.37 -1.30 -13.55
C GLU A 154 10.12 -1.70 -12.74
N PRO A 155 10.26 -2.59 -11.74
CA PRO A 155 9.17 -2.99 -10.87
C PRO A 155 8.68 -1.85 -9.99
N THR A 156 7.37 -1.81 -9.75
CA THR A 156 6.77 -1.08 -8.64
C THR A 156 6.67 -1.97 -7.40
N LEU A 157 6.32 -1.39 -6.24
CA LEU A 157 6.06 -2.18 -5.04
C LEU A 157 4.84 -3.10 -5.23
N GLU A 158 3.84 -2.66 -5.99
CA GLU A 158 2.66 -3.47 -6.33
C GLU A 158 3.05 -4.69 -7.17
N ASP A 159 3.87 -4.51 -8.21
CA ASP A 159 4.39 -5.63 -9.01
C ASP A 159 5.15 -6.63 -8.14
N ALA A 160 5.99 -6.11 -7.25
CA ALA A 160 6.80 -6.94 -6.37
C ALA A 160 5.97 -7.72 -5.35
N TYR A 161 4.90 -7.12 -4.82
CA TYR A 161 3.94 -7.79 -3.96
C TYR A 161 3.22 -8.92 -4.71
N ILE A 162 2.68 -8.63 -5.90
CA ILE A 162 1.97 -9.62 -6.73
C ILE A 162 2.92 -10.75 -7.15
N TYR A 163 4.17 -10.42 -7.52
CA TYR A 163 5.19 -11.42 -7.83
C TYR A 163 5.49 -12.33 -6.64
N LEU A 164 5.63 -11.76 -5.44
CA LEU A 164 5.89 -12.52 -4.22
C LEU A 164 4.75 -13.48 -3.91
N VAL A 165 3.50 -12.99 -3.85
CA VAL A 165 2.31 -13.78 -3.52
C VAL A 165 2.02 -14.83 -4.60
N GLY A 166 2.14 -14.48 -5.90
CA GLY A 166 1.92 -15.40 -7.00
C GLY A 166 2.93 -16.56 -7.04
N LYS A 167 4.14 -16.34 -6.52
CA LYS A 167 5.18 -17.38 -6.42
C LYS A 167 4.92 -18.35 -5.27
N GLU A 168 4.42 -17.85 -4.15
CA GLU A 168 4.09 -18.68 -2.97
C GLU A 168 2.74 -19.40 -3.13
N GLY A 169 1.75 -18.81 -3.79
CA GLY A 169 0.47 -19.46 -4.10
C GLY A 169 0.58 -20.66 -5.07
N LYS A 170 1.77 -20.91 -5.64
CA LYS A 170 2.10 -22.07 -6.48
C LYS A 170 2.91 -23.14 -5.74
N ARG A 171 3.17 -22.96 -4.44
CA ARG A 171 3.71 -24.05 -3.61
C ARG A 171 2.60 -25.06 -3.35
N PRO A 172 2.80 -26.35 -3.70
CA PRO A 172 1.80 -27.41 -3.55
C PRO A 172 1.47 -27.67 -2.08
#